data_af6c7fde8eedbf173600e08d10a55372
#
_entry.id   af6c7fde8eedbf173600e08d10a55372
#
_cell.length_a   1.000
_cell.length_b   1.000
_cell.length_c   1.000
_cell.angle_alpha   90.00
_cell.angle_beta   90.00
_cell.angle_gamma   90.00
#
_symmetry.space_group_name_H-M   'P 1'
#
loop_
_entity.id
_entity.type
_entity.pdbx_description
1 polymer ?
#
loop_
_entity_poly.entity_id
_entity_poly.type
_entity_poly.pdbx_seq_one_letter_code
_entity_poly.pdbx_strand_id
1 'polypeptide(L)'
;MARVTGDGGVFLRSRDPKAMAKWYAENLGIKLADFNGTAFQWSDEVPAGTGMTAWSAFPEDTAYFGEGSKQAVMIDYRVDDLDALLKDLEAKGVWIDPKRQDEVYGKFAWIKDCDGNRVELWQPLE
;
A
#
# COMPACT_ATOMS: atom_id res chain seq x y z
N MET A 1 13.12 -28.26 -1.57
CA MET A 1 12.11 -28.08 -0.52
C MET A 1 11.10 -27.04 -0.95
N ALA A 2 9.82 -27.32 -0.75
CA ALA A 2 8.77 -26.34 -1.00
C ALA A 2 8.92 -25.15 -0.03
N ARG A 3 8.67 -23.93 -0.50
CA ARG A 3 8.84 -22.72 0.30
C ARG A 3 7.96 -21.59 -0.20
N VAL A 4 7.77 -20.59 0.64
CA VAL A 4 7.14 -19.33 0.25
C VAL A 4 8.13 -18.54 -0.60
N THR A 5 7.63 -17.98 -1.71
CA THR A 5 8.47 -17.24 -2.67
C THR A 5 8.05 -15.77 -2.83
N GLY A 6 7.01 -15.32 -2.12
CA GLY A 6 6.52 -13.95 -2.18
C GLY A 6 5.07 -13.88 -1.74
N ASP A 7 4.45 -12.71 -1.82
CA ASP A 7 3.03 -12.57 -1.53
C ASP A 7 2.22 -12.97 -2.76
N GLY A 8 1.28 -13.91 -2.59
CA GLY A 8 0.36 -14.31 -3.65
C GLY A 8 -0.85 -13.41 -3.73
N GLY A 9 -1.11 -12.64 -2.69
CA GLY A 9 -2.22 -11.71 -2.66
C GLY A 9 -2.46 -11.19 -1.25
N VAL A 10 -3.21 -10.11 -1.17
CA VAL A 10 -3.66 -9.54 0.10
C VAL A 10 -5.15 -9.29 -0.01
N PHE A 11 -5.89 -9.70 0.99
CA PHE A 11 -7.34 -9.57 0.98
C PHE A 11 -7.79 -8.70 2.14
N LEU A 12 -8.61 -7.71 1.81
CA LEU A 12 -9.11 -6.74 2.78
C LEU A 12 -10.56 -7.03 3.10
N ARG A 13 -10.90 -6.91 4.35
CA ARG A 13 -12.30 -6.92 4.76
C ARG A 13 -12.85 -5.50 4.62
N SER A 14 -14.00 -5.36 4.00
CA SER A 14 -14.63 -4.05 3.81
C SER A 14 -16.12 -4.14 4.06
N ARG A 15 -16.68 -3.05 4.61
CA ARG A 15 -18.14 -2.91 4.77
C ARG A 15 -18.85 -2.85 3.43
N ASP A 16 -18.17 -2.34 2.41
CA ASP A 16 -18.68 -2.24 1.04
C ASP A 16 -17.53 -2.51 0.07
N PRO A 17 -17.32 -3.78 -0.33
CA PRO A 17 -16.18 -4.14 -1.18
C PRO A 17 -16.13 -3.39 -2.50
N LYS A 18 -17.29 -3.11 -3.10
CA LYS A 18 -17.36 -2.38 -4.37
C LYS A 18 -16.88 -0.94 -4.20
N ALA A 19 -17.34 -0.26 -3.14
CA ALA A 19 -16.91 1.10 -2.84
C ALA A 19 -15.42 1.15 -2.48
N MET A 20 -14.93 0.17 -1.73
CA MET A 20 -13.51 0.05 -1.38
C MET A 20 -12.65 -0.08 -2.63
N ALA A 21 -13.01 -1.01 -3.53
CA ALA A 21 -12.28 -1.21 -4.78
C ALA A 21 -12.27 0.06 -5.63
N LYS A 22 -13.40 0.74 -5.73
CA LYS A 22 -13.51 2.01 -6.47
C LYS A 22 -12.60 3.08 -5.87
N TRP A 23 -12.55 3.19 -4.54
CA TRP A 23 -11.68 4.14 -3.86
C TRP A 23 -10.21 3.92 -4.23
N TYR A 24 -9.74 2.67 -4.19
CA TYR A 24 -8.37 2.33 -4.55
C TYR A 24 -8.08 2.63 -6.02
N ALA A 25 -9.02 2.36 -6.92
CA ALA A 25 -8.87 2.68 -8.33
C ALA A 25 -8.73 4.19 -8.56
N GLU A 26 -9.61 4.99 -7.93
CA GLU A 26 -9.64 6.43 -8.12
C GLU A 26 -8.48 7.16 -7.45
N ASN A 27 -8.00 6.69 -6.30
CA ASN A 27 -6.99 7.38 -5.51
C ASN A 27 -5.57 6.83 -5.70
N LEU A 28 -5.44 5.53 -5.93
CA LEU A 28 -4.14 4.88 -6.05
C LEU A 28 -3.88 4.26 -7.42
N GLY A 29 -4.79 4.49 -8.37
CA GLY A 29 -4.58 4.07 -9.75
C GLY A 29 -4.60 2.57 -9.99
N ILE A 30 -5.22 1.79 -9.10
CA ILE A 30 -5.34 0.35 -9.29
C ILE A 30 -6.33 0.08 -10.42
N LYS A 31 -5.91 -0.71 -11.41
CA LYS A 31 -6.79 -1.12 -12.51
C LYS A 31 -7.58 -2.34 -12.08
N LEU A 32 -8.89 -2.15 -11.89
CA LEU A 32 -9.76 -3.21 -11.38
C LEU A 32 -10.07 -4.26 -12.43
N ALA A 33 -10.08 -5.52 -12.01
CA ALA A 33 -10.66 -6.64 -12.74
C ALA A 33 -12.10 -6.88 -12.29
N ASP A 34 -12.71 -8.01 -12.65
CA ASP A 34 -14.14 -8.25 -12.45
C ASP A 34 -14.53 -8.64 -11.01
N PHE A 35 -13.56 -8.85 -10.11
CA PHE A 35 -13.80 -9.41 -8.79
C PHE A 35 -13.60 -8.41 -7.63
N ASN A 36 -13.80 -7.13 -7.87
CA ASN A 36 -13.48 -6.04 -6.91
C ASN A 36 -12.02 -6.10 -6.45
N GLY A 37 -11.13 -6.35 -7.39
CA GLY A 37 -9.70 -6.47 -7.11
C GLY A 37 -8.89 -6.43 -8.37
N THR A 38 -7.64 -6.80 -8.27
CA THR A 38 -6.73 -6.86 -9.41
C THR A 38 -5.61 -7.87 -9.14
N ALA A 39 -4.86 -8.18 -10.17
CA ALA A 39 -3.62 -8.93 -10.05
C ALA A 39 -2.48 -8.11 -10.66
N PHE A 40 -1.42 -7.93 -9.88
CA PHE A 40 -0.21 -7.27 -10.36
C PHE A 40 0.74 -8.32 -10.90
N GLN A 41 1.12 -8.18 -12.16
CA GLN A 41 2.15 -9.03 -12.74
C GLN A 41 3.49 -8.37 -12.46
N TRP A 42 4.33 -8.99 -11.65
CA TRP A 42 5.60 -8.39 -11.22
C TRP A 42 6.49 -7.98 -12.39
N SER A 43 6.43 -8.74 -13.48
CA SER A 43 7.20 -8.43 -14.69
C SER A 43 6.70 -7.22 -15.47
N ASP A 44 5.44 -6.81 -15.25
CA ASP A 44 4.82 -5.71 -16.01
C ASP A 44 5.09 -4.35 -15.40
N GLU A 45 5.23 -4.28 -14.08
CA GLU A 45 5.22 -3.02 -13.33
C GLU A 45 6.61 -2.49 -13.00
N VAL A 46 7.63 -3.34 -13.06
CA VAL A 46 9.00 -2.97 -12.69
C VAL A 46 9.99 -3.64 -13.63
N PRO A 47 11.20 -3.06 -13.82
CA PRO A 47 12.26 -3.74 -14.54
C PRO A 47 12.61 -5.06 -13.86
N ALA A 48 13.01 -6.05 -14.64
CA ALA A 48 13.38 -7.37 -14.12
C ALA A 48 14.46 -7.24 -13.04
N GLY A 49 14.25 -7.92 -11.92
CA GLY A 49 15.20 -7.95 -10.82
C GLY A 49 15.13 -6.79 -9.84
N THR A 50 14.23 -5.80 -10.07
CA THR A 50 14.10 -4.64 -9.18
C THR A 50 12.87 -4.68 -8.28
N GLY A 51 11.87 -5.47 -8.63
CA GLY A 51 10.68 -5.63 -7.80
C GLY A 51 10.95 -6.56 -6.63
N MET A 52 10.42 -6.21 -5.47
CA MET A 52 10.46 -7.07 -4.29
C MET A 52 9.26 -6.82 -3.41
N THR A 53 8.87 -7.85 -2.66
CA THR A 53 7.84 -7.75 -1.64
C THR A 53 8.47 -7.99 -0.29
N ALA A 54 8.30 -7.07 0.65
CA ALA A 54 8.78 -7.24 2.01
C ALA A 54 7.70 -7.91 2.86
N TRP A 55 8.10 -8.87 3.66
CA TRP A 55 7.23 -9.49 4.66
C TRP A 55 7.87 -9.30 6.02
N SER A 56 7.09 -8.80 6.99
CA SER A 56 7.63 -8.54 8.32
C SER A 56 6.55 -8.70 9.38
N ALA A 57 6.94 -9.24 10.52
CA ALA A 57 6.10 -9.30 11.70
C ALA A 57 6.49 -8.15 12.64
N PHE A 58 5.49 -7.46 13.16
CA PHE A 58 5.67 -6.35 14.10
C PHE A 58 5.17 -6.76 15.48
N PRO A 59 5.72 -6.19 16.56
CA PRO A 59 5.18 -6.43 17.91
C PRO A 59 3.72 -6.03 17.99
N GLU A 60 2.94 -6.73 18.83
CA GLU A 60 1.52 -6.45 18.98
C GLU A 60 1.23 -5.03 19.51
N ASP A 61 2.18 -4.42 20.22
CA ASP A 61 2.05 -3.09 20.78
C ASP A 61 2.65 -2.00 19.88
N THR A 62 2.99 -2.33 18.63
CA THR A 62 3.59 -1.36 17.71
C THR A 62 2.64 -0.21 17.40
N ALA A 63 3.19 1.00 17.33
CA ALA A 63 2.47 2.17 16.82
C ALA A 63 2.62 2.34 15.30
N TYR A 64 3.38 1.45 14.65
CA TYR A 64 3.69 1.58 13.22
C TYR A 64 2.43 1.48 12.34
N PHE A 65 1.43 0.69 12.78
CA PHE A 65 0.16 0.55 12.07
C PHE A 65 -0.85 1.65 12.45
N GLY A 66 -0.41 2.68 13.13
CA GLY A 66 -1.22 3.80 13.58
C GLY A 66 -1.35 3.82 15.10
N GLU A 67 -1.21 4.98 15.69
CA GLU A 67 -1.31 5.15 17.14
C GLU A 67 -2.70 4.70 17.61
N GLY A 68 -2.74 3.78 18.56
CA GLY A 68 -4.00 3.24 19.10
C GLY A 68 -4.78 2.34 18.14
N SER A 69 -4.26 2.04 16.97
CA SER A 69 -4.91 1.20 15.98
C SER A 69 -4.93 -0.26 16.42
N LYS A 70 -6.04 -0.95 16.11
CA LYS A 70 -6.17 -2.40 16.26
C LYS A 70 -6.09 -3.13 14.93
N GLN A 71 -5.61 -2.44 13.92
CA GLN A 71 -5.44 -2.97 12.57
C GLN A 71 -4.47 -4.15 12.62
N ALA A 72 -4.89 -5.31 12.13
CA ALA A 72 -4.08 -6.53 12.18
C ALA A 72 -3.06 -6.61 11.05
N VAL A 73 -3.34 -5.95 9.93
CA VAL A 73 -2.52 -6.01 8.73
C VAL A 73 -2.36 -4.60 8.19
N MET A 74 -1.14 -4.23 7.83
CA MET A 74 -0.89 -3.01 7.06
C MET A 74 -0.26 -3.41 5.73
N ILE A 75 -0.82 -2.90 4.64
CA ILE A 75 -0.30 -3.18 3.32
C ILE A 75 0.64 -2.06 2.92
N ASP A 76 1.78 -2.44 2.36
CA ASP A 76 2.71 -1.53 1.71
C ASP A 76 2.51 -1.63 0.21
N TYR A 77 2.26 -0.49 -0.44
CA TYR A 77 2.16 -0.42 -1.89
C TYR A 77 3.38 0.28 -2.45
N ARG A 78 4.04 -0.37 -3.39
CA ARG A 78 5.12 0.25 -4.14
C ARG A 78 4.55 1.29 -5.10
N VAL A 79 5.17 2.47 -5.14
CA VAL A 79 4.76 3.56 -6.04
C VAL A 79 5.96 4.04 -6.84
N ASP A 80 5.70 4.63 -8.00
CA ASP A 80 6.75 5.12 -8.89
C ASP A 80 7.20 6.55 -8.57
N ASP A 81 6.29 7.39 -8.08
CA ASP A 81 6.58 8.78 -7.73
C ASP A 81 5.75 9.18 -6.52
N LEU A 82 6.34 9.05 -5.34
CA LEU A 82 5.63 9.29 -4.08
C LEU A 82 5.21 10.75 -3.93
N ASP A 83 6.09 11.70 -4.25
CA ASP A 83 5.77 13.11 -4.06
C ASP A 83 4.60 13.55 -4.94
N ALA A 84 4.58 13.11 -6.19
CA ALA A 84 3.48 13.41 -7.11
C ALA A 84 2.18 12.77 -6.63
N LEU A 85 2.23 11.52 -6.17
CA LEU A 85 1.05 10.83 -5.68
C LEU A 85 0.47 11.51 -4.44
N LEU A 86 1.31 11.89 -3.48
CA LEU A 86 0.85 12.55 -2.26
C LEU A 86 0.19 13.90 -2.56
N LYS A 87 0.72 14.65 -3.51
CA LYS A 87 0.12 15.90 -3.95
C LYS A 87 -1.28 15.68 -4.53
N ASP A 88 -1.43 14.65 -5.35
CA ASP A 88 -2.70 14.28 -5.95
C ASP A 88 -3.71 13.82 -4.87
N LEU A 89 -3.26 13.00 -3.93
CA LEU A 89 -4.09 12.52 -2.82
C LEU A 89 -4.55 13.66 -1.92
N GLU A 90 -3.68 14.63 -1.64
CA GLU A 90 -4.03 15.82 -0.87
C GLU A 90 -5.14 16.61 -1.56
N ALA A 91 -5.05 16.79 -2.87
CA ALA A 91 -6.06 17.47 -3.65
C ALA A 91 -7.41 16.75 -3.64
N LYS A 92 -7.40 15.43 -3.46
CA LYS A 92 -8.61 14.59 -3.36
C LYS A 92 -9.15 14.46 -1.95
N GLY A 93 -8.52 15.12 -0.97
CA GLY A 93 -8.97 15.08 0.42
C GLY A 93 -8.62 13.81 1.18
N VAL A 94 -7.66 13.03 0.70
CA VAL A 94 -7.20 11.83 1.39
C VAL A 94 -6.32 12.24 2.57
N TRP A 95 -6.56 11.63 3.74
CA TRP A 95 -5.73 11.89 4.91
C TRP A 95 -4.32 11.34 4.69
N ILE A 96 -3.32 12.20 4.93
CA ILE A 96 -1.90 11.86 4.83
C ILE A 96 -1.27 12.15 6.18
N ASP A 97 -0.54 11.18 6.73
CA ASP A 97 0.20 11.38 7.96
C ASP A 97 1.25 12.50 7.73
N PRO A 98 1.31 13.52 8.60
CA PRO A 98 2.35 14.54 8.49
C PRO A 98 3.76 13.97 8.66
N LYS A 99 3.90 12.81 9.29
CA LYS A 99 5.17 12.11 9.39
C LYS A 99 5.57 11.55 8.03
N ARG A 100 6.82 11.75 7.68
CA ARG A 100 7.41 11.20 6.46
C ARG A 100 8.75 10.59 6.79
N GLN A 101 9.12 9.53 6.07
CA GLN A 101 10.42 8.89 6.27
C GLN A 101 11.13 8.74 4.93
N ASP A 102 12.24 9.45 4.76
CA ASP A 102 13.09 9.35 3.58
C ASP A 102 14.40 8.72 4.01
N GLU A 103 14.70 7.55 3.42
CA GLU A 103 15.88 6.76 3.73
C GLU A 103 16.71 6.57 2.47
N VAL A 104 17.94 6.06 2.64
CA VAL A 104 18.81 5.78 1.49
C VAL A 104 18.23 4.69 0.57
N TYR A 105 17.34 3.84 1.09
CA TYR A 105 16.75 2.74 0.35
C TYR A 105 15.32 3.04 -0.15
N GLY A 106 14.76 4.20 0.18
CA GLY A 106 13.43 4.55 -0.31
C GLY A 106 12.78 5.69 0.44
N LYS A 107 11.66 6.14 -0.11
CA LYS A 107 10.80 7.16 0.47
C LYS A 107 9.51 6.51 0.94
N PHE A 108 9.07 6.86 2.15
CA PHE A 108 7.90 6.26 2.78
C PHE A 108 6.91 7.33 3.24
N ALA A 109 5.63 7.08 3.06
CA ALA A 109 4.56 7.89 3.61
C ALA A 109 3.39 6.99 3.98
N TRP A 110 2.46 7.52 4.76
CA TRP A 110 1.30 6.77 5.25
C TRP A 110 0.03 7.56 5.01
N ILE A 111 -1.00 6.85 4.57
CA ILE A 111 -2.32 7.39 4.30
C ILE A 111 -3.35 6.50 5.00
N LYS A 112 -4.62 6.91 4.95
CA LYS A 112 -5.74 6.04 5.34
C LYS A 112 -6.67 5.86 4.16
N ASP A 113 -7.13 4.62 3.97
CA ASP A 113 -8.13 4.34 2.95
C ASP A 113 -9.54 4.75 3.40
N CYS A 114 -10.55 4.47 2.58
CA CYS A 114 -11.92 4.87 2.86
C CYS A 114 -12.56 4.18 4.07
N ASP A 115 -11.97 3.08 4.53
CA ASP A 115 -12.43 2.37 5.72
C ASP A 115 -11.57 2.69 6.96
N GLY A 116 -10.63 3.63 6.83
CA GLY A 116 -9.76 4.04 7.91
C GLY A 116 -8.55 3.15 8.14
N ASN A 117 -8.25 2.25 7.22
CA ASN A 117 -7.06 1.41 7.32
C ASN A 117 -5.81 2.24 6.97
N ARG A 118 -4.80 2.14 7.83
CA ARG A 118 -3.50 2.73 7.54
C ARG A 118 -2.81 1.93 6.45
N VAL A 119 -2.28 2.63 5.47
CA VAL A 119 -1.60 2.09 4.30
C VAL A 119 -0.23 2.74 4.18
N GLU A 120 0.80 1.97 3.92
CA GLU A 120 2.13 2.48 3.64
C GLU A 120 2.34 2.61 2.13
N LEU A 121 2.92 3.73 1.71
CA LEU A 121 3.32 3.96 0.33
C LEU A 121 4.84 4.06 0.30
N TRP A 122 5.45 3.35 -0.64
CA TRP A 122 6.89 3.23 -0.72
C TRP A 122 7.38 3.45 -2.14
N GLN A 123 8.30 4.40 -2.29
CA GLN A 123 9.04 4.59 -3.54
C GLN A 123 10.47 4.12 -3.31
N PRO A 124 10.88 2.99 -3.90
CA PRO A 124 12.27 2.56 -3.78
C PRO A 124 13.20 3.52 -4.50
N LEU A 125 14.38 3.73 -3.95
CA LEU A 125 15.45 4.47 -4.60
C LEU A 125 16.36 3.48 -5.31
N GLU A 126 16.65 3.79 -6.56
CA GLU A 126 17.51 2.94 -7.40
C GLU A 126 18.98 3.26 -7.20
#